data_035f8ebfaf812a35dee2bc4a25dd5386
#
_entry.id   035f8ebfaf812a35dee2bc4a25dd5386
#
_cell.length_a   1.000
_cell.length_b   1.000
_cell.length_c   1.000
_cell.angle_alpha   90.00
_cell.angle_beta   90.00
_cell.angle_gamma   90.00
#
_symmetry.space_group_name_H-M   'P 1'
#
loop_
_entity.id
_entity.type
_entity.pdbx_description
1 polymer ?
#
loop_
_entity_poly.entity_id
_entity_poly.type
_entity_poly.pdbx_seq_one_letter_code
_entity_poly.pdbx_strand_id
1 'polypeptide(L)'
;DEDEKEIVYPEYTRKDFLKDVYMSEEDYNRLTGVLCNKKNIILQGAPGVGKTYVAKRLAYSIMGVKDVERVKMVQFHQSYSYEDFIMGFRPTLSGFELKKGAFYNFCKKAEIDSDNDYFFIIDEINRGNLSKIFGELFMLIEKDKRGSELQLLYSDEKFAVSKNVYIIGM
;
A
#
# COMPACT_ATOMS: atom_id res chain seq x y z
N ASP A 1 -24.73 14.55 -20.88
CA ASP A 1 -24.71 13.19 -20.31
C ASP A 1 -23.58 12.45 -21.02
N GLU A 2 -22.37 12.60 -20.51
CA GLU A 2 -21.25 11.74 -20.89
C GLU A 2 -21.43 10.45 -20.09
N ASP A 3 -21.73 9.37 -20.81
CA ASP A 3 -21.75 8.02 -20.27
C ASP A 3 -20.40 7.74 -19.60
N GLU A 4 -20.34 7.81 -18.27
CA GLU A 4 -19.22 7.26 -17.49
C GLU A 4 -19.19 5.76 -17.79
N LYS A 5 -18.31 5.36 -18.70
CA LYS A 5 -18.05 3.95 -18.98
C LYS A 5 -17.53 3.34 -17.70
N GLU A 6 -18.34 2.50 -17.07
CA GLU A 6 -17.95 1.68 -15.94
C GLU A 6 -16.70 0.87 -16.33
N ILE A 7 -15.57 1.15 -15.65
CA ILE A 7 -14.32 0.44 -15.94
C ILE A 7 -14.46 -0.95 -15.35
N VAL A 8 -14.54 -1.96 -16.20
CA VAL A 8 -14.59 -3.37 -15.80
C VAL A 8 -13.16 -3.91 -15.80
N TYR A 9 -12.66 -4.28 -14.61
CA TYR A 9 -11.35 -4.91 -14.46
C TYR A 9 -11.44 -6.43 -14.68
N PRO A 10 -10.42 -7.06 -15.29
CA PRO A 10 -10.38 -8.50 -15.47
C PRO A 10 -10.41 -9.25 -14.13
N GLU A 11 -11.12 -10.36 -14.09
CA GLU A 11 -11.05 -11.30 -12.98
C GLU A 11 -9.62 -11.83 -12.84
N TYR A 12 -9.15 -11.96 -11.60
CA TYR A 12 -7.86 -12.55 -11.27
C TYR A 12 -7.99 -13.39 -10.00
N THR A 13 -7.86 -14.70 -10.17
CA THR A 13 -8.11 -15.66 -9.09
C THR A 13 -6.81 -16.25 -8.55
N ARG A 14 -6.94 -17.01 -7.46
CA ARG A 14 -5.87 -17.88 -6.97
C ARG A 14 -5.29 -18.79 -8.05
N LYS A 15 -6.15 -19.33 -8.92
CA LYS A 15 -5.74 -20.18 -10.06
C LYS A 15 -4.82 -19.41 -11.02
N ASP A 16 -5.18 -18.17 -11.33
CA ASP A 16 -4.37 -17.31 -12.20
C ASP A 16 -3.01 -17.01 -11.55
N PHE A 17 -2.99 -16.74 -10.25
CA PHE A 17 -1.74 -16.53 -9.51
C PHE A 17 -0.83 -17.76 -9.57
N LEU A 18 -1.35 -18.94 -9.28
CA LEU A 18 -0.56 -20.20 -9.29
C LEU A 18 -0.09 -20.59 -10.69
N LYS A 19 -0.76 -20.11 -11.73
CA LYS A 19 -0.31 -20.26 -13.12
C LYS A 19 0.81 -19.28 -13.47
N ASP A 20 0.70 -18.04 -13.00
CA ASP A 20 1.64 -16.97 -13.34
C ASP A 20 2.90 -16.97 -12.48
N VAL A 21 2.81 -17.45 -11.24
CA VAL A 21 3.89 -17.44 -10.25
C VAL A 21 4.28 -18.85 -9.89
N TYR A 22 5.58 -19.15 -9.97
CA TYR A 22 6.10 -20.45 -9.54
C TYR A 22 6.12 -20.54 -8.00
N MET A 23 5.01 -20.98 -7.45
CA MET A 23 4.81 -21.14 -6.01
C MET A 23 3.86 -22.32 -5.76
N SER A 24 4.12 -23.08 -4.67
CA SER A 24 3.20 -24.13 -4.24
C SER A 24 1.89 -23.54 -3.71
N GLU A 25 0.83 -24.31 -3.81
CA GLU A 25 -0.48 -23.96 -3.25
C GLU A 25 -0.42 -23.75 -1.73
N GLU A 26 0.38 -24.57 -1.04
CA GLU A 26 0.61 -24.45 0.40
C GLU A 26 1.30 -23.12 0.76
N ASP A 27 2.34 -22.75 0.03
CA ASP A 27 3.05 -21.49 0.25
C ASP A 27 2.16 -20.28 -0.05
N TYR A 28 1.35 -20.35 -1.10
CA TYR A 28 0.35 -19.32 -1.40
C TYR A 28 -0.65 -19.16 -0.26
N ASN A 29 -1.21 -20.25 0.24
CA ASN A 29 -2.18 -20.22 1.35
C ASN A 29 -1.57 -19.65 2.61
N ARG A 30 -0.34 -20.01 2.94
CA ARG A 30 0.38 -19.49 4.08
C ARG A 30 0.64 -17.98 3.94
N LEU A 31 1.12 -17.56 2.78
CA LEU A 31 1.44 -16.15 2.49
C LEU A 31 0.20 -15.25 2.54
N THR A 32 -0.87 -15.65 1.89
CA THR A 32 -2.15 -14.91 1.91
C THR A 32 -2.77 -14.90 3.29
N GLY A 33 -2.69 -16.01 4.02
CA GLY A 33 -3.17 -16.09 5.40
C GLY A 33 -2.44 -15.13 6.34
N VAL A 34 -1.11 -15.05 6.24
CA VAL A 34 -0.32 -14.11 7.02
C VAL A 34 -0.64 -12.66 6.65
N LEU A 35 -0.70 -12.34 5.37
CA LEU A 35 -1.01 -10.99 4.90
C LEU A 35 -2.41 -10.54 5.35
N CYS A 36 -3.41 -11.37 5.16
CA CYS A 36 -4.78 -11.04 5.56
C CYS A 36 -4.93 -10.90 7.09
N ASN A 37 -4.20 -11.70 7.84
CA ASN A 37 -4.23 -11.64 9.30
C ASN A 37 -3.42 -10.49 9.89
N LYS A 38 -2.18 -10.30 9.42
CA LYS A 38 -1.24 -9.28 9.94
C LYS A 38 -1.39 -7.91 9.28
N LYS A 39 -2.01 -7.84 8.12
CA LYS A 39 -2.14 -6.64 7.28
C LYS A 39 -0.83 -6.15 6.64
N ASN A 40 0.31 -6.59 7.13
CA ASN A 40 1.63 -6.20 6.68
C ASN A 40 2.52 -7.42 6.51
N ILE A 41 3.27 -7.48 5.42
CA ILE A 41 4.30 -8.51 5.21
C ILE A 41 5.54 -7.91 4.54
N ILE A 42 6.66 -8.59 4.71
CA ILE A 42 7.87 -8.33 3.93
C ILE A 42 8.20 -9.60 3.13
N LEU A 43 8.21 -9.46 1.80
CA LEU A 43 8.64 -10.52 0.90
C LEU A 43 10.15 -10.54 0.83
N GLN A 44 10.75 -11.66 1.22
CA GLN A 44 12.18 -11.88 1.13
C GLN A 44 12.49 -12.77 -0.08
N GLY A 45 13.64 -12.53 -0.68
CA GLY A 45 14.11 -13.32 -1.82
C GLY A 45 15.39 -12.73 -2.41
N ALA A 46 16.08 -13.52 -3.23
CA ALA A 46 17.26 -13.08 -3.92
C ALA A 46 16.93 -11.94 -4.91
N PRO A 47 17.87 -11.02 -5.18
CA PRO A 47 17.70 -10.01 -6.22
C PRO A 47 17.37 -10.65 -7.58
N GLY A 48 16.43 -10.06 -8.33
CA GLY A 48 16.09 -10.53 -9.67
C GLY A 48 15.08 -11.68 -9.74
N VAL A 49 14.48 -12.11 -8.62
CA VAL A 49 13.44 -13.16 -8.61
C VAL A 49 12.03 -12.66 -8.92
N GLY A 50 11.89 -11.41 -9.35
CA GLY A 50 10.59 -10.87 -9.74
C GLY A 50 9.65 -10.58 -8.57
N LYS A 51 10.16 -10.11 -7.42
CA LYS A 51 9.34 -9.80 -6.23
C LYS A 51 8.21 -8.82 -6.52
N THR A 52 8.47 -7.79 -7.32
CA THR A 52 7.43 -6.83 -7.75
C THR A 52 6.29 -7.51 -8.50
N TYR A 53 6.63 -8.42 -9.40
CA TYR A 53 5.65 -9.22 -10.15
C TYR A 53 4.78 -10.05 -9.21
N VAL A 54 5.41 -10.72 -8.26
CA VAL A 54 4.71 -11.55 -7.25
C VAL A 54 3.83 -10.68 -6.35
N ALA A 55 4.34 -9.56 -5.84
CA ALA A 55 3.60 -8.69 -4.93
C ALA A 55 2.31 -8.15 -5.56
N LYS A 56 2.37 -7.66 -6.79
CA LYS A 56 1.19 -7.15 -7.52
C LYS A 56 0.17 -8.25 -7.77
N ARG A 57 0.61 -9.43 -8.20
CA ARG A 57 -0.30 -10.55 -8.47
C ARG A 57 -0.90 -11.15 -7.22
N LEU A 58 -0.15 -11.17 -6.13
CA LEU A 58 -0.68 -11.54 -4.83
C LEU A 58 -1.85 -10.61 -4.44
N ALA A 59 -1.67 -9.31 -4.59
CA ALA A 59 -2.73 -8.33 -4.36
C ALA A 59 -3.95 -8.61 -5.24
N TYR A 60 -3.79 -8.80 -6.54
CA TYR A 60 -4.90 -9.08 -7.45
C TYR A 60 -5.62 -10.38 -7.08
N SER A 61 -4.91 -11.43 -6.70
CA SER A 61 -5.51 -12.71 -6.32
C SER A 61 -6.36 -12.60 -5.05
N ILE A 62 -5.97 -11.76 -4.11
CA ILE A 62 -6.75 -11.48 -2.89
C ILE A 62 -7.97 -10.64 -3.20
N MET A 63 -7.84 -9.65 -4.07
CA MET A 63 -8.97 -8.83 -4.55
C MET A 63 -9.98 -9.63 -5.39
N GLY A 64 -9.51 -10.67 -6.09
CA GLY A 64 -10.31 -11.39 -7.09
C GLY A 64 -10.42 -10.71 -8.44
N VAL A 65 -9.88 -9.52 -8.59
CA VAL A 65 -9.87 -8.71 -9.82
C VAL A 65 -8.52 -8.00 -9.99
N LYS A 66 -8.18 -7.70 -11.23
CA LYS A 66 -6.96 -6.95 -11.56
C LYS A 66 -7.23 -5.45 -11.59
N ASP A 67 -7.67 -4.93 -10.46
CA ASP A 67 -7.94 -3.50 -10.29
C ASP A 67 -6.65 -2.76 -9.91
N VAL A 68 -6.01 -2.18 -10.93
CA VAL A 68 -4.73 -1.47 -10.77
C VAL A 68 -4.85 -0.18 -9.94
N GLU A 69 -6.05 0.37 -9.81
CA GLU A 69 -6.33 1.58 -9.03
C GLU A 69 -6.26 1.33 -7.52
N ARG A 70 -6.40 0.08 -7.10
CA ARG A 70 -6.32 -0.32 -5.68
C ARG A 70 -4.95 -0.86 -5.29
N VAL A 71 -3.96 -0.76 -6.17
CA VAL A 71 -2.56 -1.12 -5.91
C VAL A 71 -1.67 0.07 -6.20
N LYS A 72 -0.92 0.51 -5.19
CA LYS A 72 0.06 1.58 -5.31
C LYS A 72 1.43 1.07 -4.94
N MET A 73 2.44 1.35 -5.76
CA MET A 73 3.83 1.02 -5.47
C MET A 73 4.68 2.28 -5.37
N VAL A 74 5.54 2.32 -4.38
CA VAL A 74 6.62 3.30 -4.23
C VAL A 74 7.94 2.57 -4.04
N GLN A 75 9.03 3.24 -4.37
CA GLN A 75 10.38 2.73 -4.13
C GLN A 75 11.07 3.61 -3.09
N PHE A 76 11.58 2.99 -2.03
CA PHE A 76 12.36 3.71 -1.04
C PHE A 76 13.81 3.90 -1.52
N HIS A 77 14.42 4.98 -1.09
CA HIS A 77 15.83 5.32 -1.27
C HIS A 77 16.29 6.16 -0.08
N GLN A 78 17.58 6.43 0.02
CA GLN A 78 18.16 7.13 1.19
C GLN A 78 17.54 8.51 1.45
N SER A 79 17.11 9.21 0.40
CA SER A 79 16.52 10.55 0.49
C SER A 79 15.00 10.55 0.55
N TYR A 80 14.37 9.36 0.55
CA TYR A 80 12.91 9.27 0.68
C TYR A 80 12.49 9.69 2.09
N SER A 81 11.56 10.63 2.19
CA SER A 81 11.26 11.32 3.44
C SER A 81 9.77 11.20 3.84
N TYR A 82 9.49 11.57 5.09
CA TYR A 82 8.12 11.74 5.58
C TYR A 82 7.32 12.70 4.69
N GLU A 83 7.95 13.77 4.23
CA GLU A 83 7.32 14.77 3.36
C GLU A 83 6.89 14.21 2.02
N ASP A 84 7.63 13.24 1.47
CA ASP A 84 7.27 12.53 0.24
C ASP A 84 6.15 11.51 0.46
N PHE A 85 6.12 10.91 1.64
CA PHE A 85 5.27 9.77 1.97
C PHE A 85 3.93 10.17 2.60
N ILE A 86 3.96 11.07 3.55
CA ILE A 86 2.79 11.51 4.31
C ILE A 86 2.35 12.92 3.88
N MET A 87 3.10 13.93 4.24
CA MET A 87 2.88 15.32 3.83
C MET A 87 4.06 16.22 4.16
N GLY A 88 4.19 17.31 3.46
CA GLY A 88 5.22 18.29 3.73
C GLY A 88 5.02 19.58 2.97
N PHE A 89 5.67 20.65 3.41
CA PHE A 89 5.66 21.91 2.73
C PHE A 89 6.56 21.86 1.49
N ARG A 90 6.04 22.34 0.37
CA ARG A 90 6.76 22.43 -0.90
C ARG A 90 6.78 23.88 -1.38
N PRO A 91 7.90 24.37 -1.94
CA PRO A 91 7.98 25.71 -2.48
C PRO A 91 7.07 25.87 -3.69
N THR A 92 6.43 27.04 -3.77
CA THR A 92 5.62 27.48 -4.91
C THR A 92 6.10 28.85 -5.37
N LEU A 93 5.56 29.35 -6.47
CA LEU A 93 5.89 30.70 -6.95
C LEU A 93 5.48 31.81 -5.96
N SER A 94 4.52 31.55 -5.08
CA SER A 94 3.98 32.50 -4.10
C SER A 94 4.35 32.20 -2.65
N GLY A 95 5.21 31.18 -2.39
CA GLY A 95 5.61 30.80 -1.03
C GLY A 95 5.72 29.29 -0.85
N PHE A 96 5.03 28.75 0.13
CA PHE A 96 4.99 27.32 0.43
C PHE A 96 3.55 26.83 0.51
N GLU A 97 3.32 25.60 0.04
CA GLU A 97 2.04 24.92 0.24
C GLU A 97 2.26 23.56 0.90
N LEU A 98 1.29 23.12 1.68
CA LEU A 98 1.28 21.77 2.26
C LEU A 98 0.82 20.76 1.21
N LYS A 99 1.74 19.88 0.80
CA LYS A 99 1.46 18.83 -0.20
C LYS A 99 1.36 17.48 0.48
N LYS A 100 0.33 16.73 0.13
CA LYS A 100 0.09 15.38 0.63
C LYS A 100 0.88 14.35 -0.16
N GLY A 101 1.43 13.35 0.56
CA GLY A 101 2.30 12.33 -0.01
C GLY A 101 1.55 11.08 -0.48
N ALA A 102 2.32 10.12 -1.00
CA ALA A 102 1.78 8.93 -1.63
C ALA A 102 0.94 8.06 -0.68
N PHE A 103 1.43 7.81 0.53
CA PHE A 103 0.72 6.96 1.51
C PHE A 103 -0.52 7.65 2.07
N TYR A 104 -0.44 8.95 2.36
CA TYR A 104 -1.60 9.73 2.79
C TYR A 104 -2.75 9.63 1.79
N ASN A 105 -2.46 9.93 0.52
CA ASN A 105 -3.48 9.90 -0.53
C ASN A 105 -4.07 8.50 -0.72
N PHE A 106 -3.23 7.48 -0.65
CA PHE A 106 -3.66 6.09 -0.75
C PHE A 106 -4.59 5.68 0.38
N CYS A 107 -4.25 6.02 1.62
CA CYS A 107 -5.09 5.73 2.78
C CYS A 107 -6.44 6.45 2.73
N LYS A 108 -6.47 7.69 2.25
CA LYS A 108 -7.73 8.43 2.05
C LYS A 108 -8.62 7.80 1.00
N LYS A 109 -8.04 7.31 -0.08
CA LYS A 109 -8.76 6.58 -1.12
C LYS A 109 -9.36 5.28 -0.57
N ALA A 110 -8.60 4.52 0.20
CA ALA A 110 -9.06 3.29 0.84
C ALA A 110 -10.17 3.54 1.87
N GLU A 111 -10.07 4.61 2.64
CA GLU A 111 -11.07 4.98 3.65
C GLU A 111 -12.45 5.24 3.04
N ILE A 112 -12.50 5.90 1.89
CA ILE A 112 -13.74 6.20 1.16
C ILE A 112 -14.37 4.91 0.58
N ASP A 113 -13.55 3.96 0.17
CA ASP A 113 -13.95 2.69 -0.45
C ASP A 113 -13.74 1.51 0.51
N SER A 114 -14.33 1.58 1.69
CA SER A 114 -14.05 0.68 2.81
C SER A 114 -14.41 -0.79 2.58
N ASP A 115 -15.27 -1.08 1.60
CA ASP A 115 -15.69 -2.46 1.28
C ASP A 115 -14.69 -3.21 0.39
N ASN A 116 -13.72 -2.50 -0.18
CA ASN A 116 -12.70 -3.07 -1.06
C ASN A 116 -11.31 -3.03 -0.44
N ASP A 117 -10.49 -4.03 -0.75
CA ASP A 117 -9.12 -4.12 -0.28
C ASP A 117 -8.17 -3.28 -1.14
N TYR A 118 -7.23 -2.62 -0.46
CA TYR A 118 -6.21 -1.74 -1.04
C TYR A 118 -4.82 -2.21 -0.64
N PHE A 119 -3.89 -2.27 -1.58
CA PHE A 119 -2.54 -2.81 -1.38
C PHE A 119 -1.48 -1.76 -1.69
N PHE A 120 -0.71 -1.41 -0.68
CA PHE A 120 0.43 -0.51 -0.80
C PHE A 120 1.73 -1.30 -0.82
N ILE A 121 2.49 -1.23 -1.91
CA ILE A 121 3.73 -1.97 -2.11
C ILE A 121 4.91 -1.03 -1.96
N ILE A 122 5.86 -1.41 -1.12
CA ILE A 122 7.09 -0.64 -0.89
C ILE A 122 8.26 -1.46 -1.40
N ASP A 123 8.81 -1.05 -2.53
CA ASP A 123 10.04 -1.64 -3.08
C ASP A 123 11.27 -1.06 -2.39
N GLU A 124 12.32 -1.86 -2.26
CA GLU A 124 13.57 -1.49 -1.57
C GLU A 124 13.33 -0.95 -0.16
N ILE A 125 12.46 -1.63 0.60
CA ILE A 125 11.99 -1.16 1.91
C ILE A 125 13.11 -0.91 2.92
N ASN A 126 14.20 -1.68 2.82
CA ASN A 126 15.36 -1.56 3.70
C ASN A 126 16.32 -0.42 3.34
N ARG A 127 16.13 0.25 2.19
CA ARG A 127 16.93 1.43 1.81
C ARG A 127 16.47 2.71 2.50
N GLY A 128 15.24 2.74 3.01
CA GLY A 128 14.69 3.86 3.75
C GLY A 128 14.70 3.63 5.25
N ASN A 129 14.62 4.71 6.02
CA ASN A 129 14.37 4.63 7.45
C ASN A 129 12.87 4.60 7.72
N LEU A 130 12.32 3.41 7.99
CA LEU A 130 10.88 3.20 8.17
C LEU A 130 10.25 4.08 9.24
N SER A 131 10.88 4.18 10.41
CA SER A 131 10.35 4.99 11.50
C SER A 131 10.34 6.49 11.18
N LYS A 132 11.32 6.97 10.43
CA LYS A 132 11.37 8.35 9.95
C LYS A 132 10.34 8.63 8.86
N ILE A 133 10.20 7.72 7.90
CA ILE A 133 9.30 7.89 6.75
C ILE A 133 7.84 7.81 7.19
N PHE A 134 7.47 6.85 8.01
CA PHE A 134 6.12 6.72 8.56
C PHE A 134 5.82 7.75 9.66
N GLY A 135 6.85 8.19 10.40
CA GLY A 135 6.67 9.11 11.52
C GLY A 135 5.67 8.59 12.53
N GLU A 136 4.74 9.44 12.96
CA GLU A 136 3.69 9.11 13.92
C GLU A 136 2.72 8.03 13.43
N LEU A 137 2.62 7.80 12.12
CA LEU A 137 1.76 6.78 11.53
C LEU A 137 2.32 5.36 11.68
N PHE A 138 3.59 5.23 12.08
CA PHE A 138 4.22 3.90 12.13
C PHE A 138 3.49 2.93 13.05
N MET A 139 3.01 3.41 14.19
CA MET A 139 2.20 2.60 15.11
C MET A 139 0.81 2.25 14.54
N LEU A 140 0.26 3.09 13.67
CA LEU A 140 -1.09 2.90 13.12
C LEU A 140 -1.19 1.77 12.09
N ILE A 141 -0.07 1.32 11.54
CA ILE A 141 -0.08 0.20 10.58
C ILE A 141 -0.19 -1.16 11.26
N GLU A 142 0.03 -1.25 12.57
CA GLU A 142 -0.20 -2.47 13.32
C GLU A 142 -1.66 -2.90 13.22
N LYS A 143 -1.90 -4.21 13.14
CA LYS A 143 -3.23 -4.79 12.93
C LYS A 143 -4.29 -4.26 13.90
N ASP A 144 -3.96 -4.27 15.18
CA ASP A 144 -4.86 -3.88 16.27
C ASP A 144 -5.01 -2.36 16.44
N LYS A 145 -4.18 -1.58 15.74
CA LYS A 145 -4.27 -0.12 15.68
C LYS A 145 -5.01 0.42 14.45
N ARG A 146 -5.34 -0.46 13.51
CA ARG A 146 -6.08 -0.06 12.31
C ARG A 146 -7.43 0.54 12.67
N GLY A 147 -7.73 1.69 12.07
CA GLY A 147 -8.93 2.48 12.38
C GLY A 147 -8.78 3.45 13.56
N SER A 148 -7.70 3.34 14.34
CA SER A 148 -7.40 4.32 15.40
C SER A 148 -6.89 5.61 14.78
N GLU A 149 -7.33 6.75 15.34
CA GLU A 149 -6.97 8.07 14.85
C GLU A 149 -5.85 8.71 15.67
N LEU A 150 -5.02 9.50 15.00
CA LEU A 150 -4.09 10.43 15.63
C LEU A 150 -4.05 11.75 14.84
N GLN A 151 -3.57 12.80 15.49
CA GLN A 151 -3.37 14.10 14.85
C GLN A 151 -2.03 14.13 14.13
N LEU A 152 -2.03 14.58 12.86
CA LEU A 152 -0.83 14.70 12.06
C LEU A 152 0.06 15.87 12.52
N LEU A 153 1.40 15.72 12.35
CA LEU A 153 2.39 16.71 12.79
C LEU A 153 2.26 18.07 12.11
N TYR A 154 1.96 18.07 10.80
CA TYR A 154 1.91 19.30 9.99
C TYR A 154 0.50 19.89 9.81
N SER A 155 -0.50 19.26 10.39
CA SER A 155 -1.88 19.74 10.30
C SER A 155 -2.68 19.34 11.52
N ASP A 156 -3.83 20.00 11.74
CA ASP A 156 -4.77 19.61 12.81
C ASP A 156 -5.67 18.44 12.40
N GLU A 157 -5.41 17.86 11.24
CA GLU A 157 -6.19 16.75 10.72
C GLU A 157 -5.96 15.46 11.51
N LYS A 158 -7.03 14.79 11.87
CA LYS A 158 -6.98 13.43 12.39
C LYS A 158 -6.88 12.43 11.26
N PHE A 159 -6.02 11.44 11.43
CA PHE A 159 -5.71 10.45 10.41
C PHE A 159 -5.75 9.04 10.99
N ALA A 160 -6.30 8.12 10.23
CA ALA A 160 -6.31 6.70 10.53
C ALA A 160 -5.87 5.88 9.31
N VAL A 161 -5.30 4.70 9.56
CA VAL A 161 -5.07 3.69 8.53
C VAL A 161 -6.19 2.66 8.63
N SER A 162 -7.06 2.60 7.64
CA SER A 162 -8.23 1.74 7.67
C SER A 162 -7.88 0.25 7.55
N LYS A 163 -8.83 -0.61 7.98
CA LYS A 163 -8.63 -2.07 8.03
C LYS A 163 -8.47 -2.73 6.67
N ASN A 164 -8.92 -2.07 5.60
CA ASN A 164 -8.82 -2.56 4.22
C ASN A 164 -7.50 -2.20 3.52
N VAL A 165 -6.55 -1.60 4.22
CA VAL A 165 -5.21 -1.29 3.72
C VAL A 165 -4.25 -2.43 4.07
N TYR A 166 -3.57 -2.96 3.07
CA TYR A 166 -2.51 -3.96 3.21
C TYR A 166 -1.19 -3.37 2.75
N ILE A 167 -0.10 -3.70 3.43
CA ILE A 167 1.24 -3.22 3.10
C ILE A 167 2.14 -4.41 2.79
N ILE A 168 2.77 -4.38 1.62
CA ILE A 168 3.73 -5.38 1.16
C ILE A 168 5.08 -4.69 0.95
N GLY A 169 6.05 -5.00 1.80
CA GLY A 169 7.44 -4.57 1.64
C GLY A 169 8.29 -5.63 0.93
N MET A 170 9.32 -5.18 0.24
CA MET A 170 10.28 -6.09 -0.41
C MET A 170 11.64 -5.44 -0.60
#